data_a6ea71da579da687610ad535822733c1
#
_entry.id   a6ea71da579da687610ad535822733c1
#
_cell.length_a   1.000
_cell.length_b   1.000
_cell.length_c   1.000
_cell.angle_alpha   90.00
_cell.angle_beta   90.00
_cell.angle_gamma   90.00
#
_symmetry.space_group_name_H-M   'P 1'
#
loop_
_entity.id
_entity.type
_entity.pdbx_description
1 polymer ?
#
loop_
_entity_poly.entity_id
_entity_poly.type
_entity_poly.pdbx_seq_one_letter_code
_entity_poly.pdbx_strand_id
1 'polypeptide(L)'
;MIITFLGTGTSHGIPVIGCDCDCCTSSDTRNQRFRTSIVVESSDGKQVLVDTSPEFRLQAIKYKIKKPKCVLLTHSHADHLHGLDDLRIFAHTFTPCSSNNPEKIKPLKIFANKNTVKDVKSRFSYVFKKTQLGGGKPLLKLIPCEEFSEKNPLKIGNLEIIPIPMYHGKLKVSGWMFKDKNTKNSFA
;
A
#
# COMPACT_ATOMS: atom_id res chain seq x y z
N MET A 1 -17.82 3.15 -4.38
CA MET A 1 -16.33 3.04 -4.34
C MET A 1 -15.72 4.41 -4.56
N ILE A 2 -14.72 4.79 -3.76
CA ILE A 2 -13.96 6.04 -3.91
C ILE A 2 -12.49 5.68 -4.12
N ILE A 3 -11.85 6.32 -5.10
CA ILE A 3 -10.41 6.13 -5.37
C ILE A 3 -9.72 7.46 -5.12
N THR A 4 -8.75 7.44 -4.20
CA THR A 4 -7.93 8.61 -3.86
C THR A 4 -6.50 8.37 -4.31
N PHE A 5 -6.01 9.21 -5.21
CA PHE A 5 -4.61 9.20 -5.62
C PHE A 5 -3.78 9.90 -4.55
N LEU A 6 -2.91 9.15 -3.89
CA LEU A 6 -2.03 9.65 -2.84
C LEU A 6 -0.78 10.32 -3.42
N GLY A 7 -0.38 9.87 -4.60
CA GLY A 7 0.70 10.42 -5.40
C GLY A 7 0.55 10.04 -6.87
N THR A 8 0.93 10.95 -7.75
CA THR A 8 0.85 10.82 -9.21
C THR A 8 2.17 11.15 -9.89
N GLY A 9 3.25 11.26 -9.12
CA GLY A 9 4.60 11.45 -9.62
C GLY A 9 5.21 10.16 -10.14
N THR A 10 6.29 10.30 -10.90
CA THR A 10 7.14 9.19 -11.35
C THR A 10 7.94 8.61 -10.18
N SER A 11 8.86 7.67 -10.47
CA SER A 11 9.77 7.08 -9.49
C SER A 11 10.66 8.10 -8.74
N HIS A 12 10.87 9.30 -9.28
CA HIS A 12 11.62 10.38 -8.65
C HIS A 12 10.74 11.34 -7.82
N GLY A 13 9.43 11.31 -8.04
CA GLY A 13 8.53 12.36 -7.53
C GLY A 13 8.72 13.69 -8.28
N ILE A 14 8.00 14.72 -7.88
CA ILE A 14 8.16 16.10 -8.37
C ILE A 14 8.06 17.02 -7.16
N PRO A 15 9.02 17.96 -6.95
CA PRO A 15 10.24 18.23 -7.72
C PRO A 15 11.25 17.08 -7.73
N VAL A 16 12.04 17.00 -8.82
CA VAL A 16 13.16 16.06 -8.93
C VAL A 16 14.40 16.70 -8.29
N ILE A 17 15.13 15.93 -7.49
CA ILE A 17 16.35 16.41 -6.83
C ILE A 17 17.35 16.93 -7.85
N GLY A 18 17.82 18.19 -7.67
CA GLY A 18 18.79 18.83 -8.54
C GLY A 18 18.24 19.25 -9.92
N CYS A 19 16.92 19.31 -10.09
CA CYS A 19 16.29 19.77 -11.35
C CYS A 19 15.80 21.21 -11.21
N ASP A 20 16.27 22.09 -12.08
CA ASP A 20 15.97 23.52 -12.12
C ASP A 20 14.94 23.92 -13.20
N CYS A 21 14.19 22.94 -13.75
CA CYS A 21 13.17 23.25 -14.76
C CYS A 21 11.96 23.97 -14.13
N ASP A 22 11.18 24.67 -14.93
CA ASP A 22 10.01 25.46 -14.50
C ASP A 22 9.01 24.68 -13.64
N CYS A 23 8.85 23.39 -13.89
CA CYS A 23 7.98 22.54 -13.10
C CYS A 23 8.55 22.26 -11.71
N CYS A 24 9.85 21.94 -11.63
CA CYS A 24 10.51 21.58 -10.36
C CYS A 24 10.77 22.79 -9.46
N THR A 25 10.92 23.98 -10.02
CA THR A 25 11.12 25.25 -9.29
C THR A 25 9.82 26.02 -9.05
N SER A 26 8.70 25.50 -9.54
CA SER A 26 7.39 26.13 -9.41
C SER A 26 6.90 26.20 -7.96
N SER A 27 6.36 27.34 -7.57
CA SER A 27 5.63 27.53 -6.31
C SER A 27 4.21 26.97 -6.33
N ASP A 28 3.70 26.55 -7.50
CA ASP A 28 2.38 25.94 -7.61
C ASP A 28 2.39 24.54 -7.00
N THR A 29 1.58 24.33 -5.95
CA THR A 29 1.48 23.04 -5.25
C THR A 29 0.99 21.89 -6.13
N ARG A 30 0.35 22.17 -7.27
CA ARG A 30 -0.03 21.16 -8.27
C ARG A 30 1.17 20.51 -8.94
N ASN A 31 2.33 21.18 -8.93
CA ASN A 31 3.60 20.66 -9.41
C ASN A 31 4.37 19.88 -8.35
N GLN A 32 3.81 19.70 -7.13
CA GLN A 32 4.37 18.84 -6.09
C GLN A 32 3.64 17.51 -6.08
N ARG A 33 4.29 16.45 -6.56
CA ARG A 33 3.69 15.13 -6.73
C ARG A 33 4.50 14.07 -5.99
N PHE A 34 3.92 13.48 -4.99
CA PHE A 34 4.45 12.26 -4.37
C PHE A 34 4.49 11.11 -5.39
N ARG A 35 5.36 10.13 -5.15
CA ARG A 35 5.43 8.88 -5.93
C ARG A 35 4.12 8.12 -5.87
N THR A 36 3.88 7.32 -6.89
CA THR A 36 2.60 6.64 -7.11
C THR A 36 2.15 5.78 -5.93
N SER A 37 0.96 6.02 -5.46
CA SER A 37 0.19 5.19 -4.53
C SER A 37 -1.28 5.63 -4.57
N ILE A 38 -2.21 4.71 -4.30
CA ILE A 38 -3.64 5.00 -4.20
C ILE A 38 -4.25 4.33 -2.97
N VAL A 39 -5.36 4.86 -2.50
CA VAL A 39 -6.27 4.18 -1.59
C VAL A 39 -7.63 4.02 -2.26
N VAL A 40 -8.18 2.81 -2.18
CA VAL A 40 -9.52 2.47 -2.66
C VAL A 40 -10.41 2.25 -1.46
N GLU A 41 -11.48 3.03 -1.36
CA GLU A 41 -12.48 2.89 -0.33
C GLU A 41 -13.76 2.30 -0.90
N SER A 42 -14.21 1.21 -0.29
CA SER A 42 -15.44 0.54 -0.66
C SER A 42 -16.68 1.32 -0.21
N SER A 43 -17.83 0.97 -0.77
CA SER A 43 -19.12 1.56 -0.38
C SER A 43 -19.51 1.32 1.09
N ASP A 44 -18.86 0.37 1.78
CA ASP A 44 -19.01 0.13 3.22
C ASP A 44 -17.85 0.73 4.05
N GLY A 45 -17.07 1.65 3.49
CA GLY A 45 -16.02 2.40 4.18
C GLY A 45 -14.74 1.59 4.48
N LYS A 46 -14.52 0.44 3.82
CA LYS A 46 -13.27 -0.33 3.99
C LYS A 46 -12.23 0.19 3.03
N GLN A 47 -11.06 0.54 3.56
CA GLN A 47 -9.94 1.05 2.79
C GLN A 47 -8.95 -0.06 2.44
N VAL A 48 -8.48 -0.04 1.19
CA VAL A 48 -7.41 -0.88 0.65
C VAL A 48 -6.34 0.04 0.08
N LEU A 49 -5.10 -0.12 0.52
CA LEU A 49 -3.96 0.66 0.05
C LEU A 49 -3.26 -0.10 -1.08
N VAL A 50 -2.87 0.60 -2.14
CA VAL A 50 -2.01 0.05 -3.21
C VAL A 50 -0.68 0.78 -3.19
N ASP A 51 0.38 0.02 -2.99
CA ASP A 51 1.77 0.43 -2.85
C ASP A 51 2.04 1.38 -1.66
N THR A 52 3.28 1.35 -1.20
CA THR A 52 3.81 2.17 -0.11
C THR A 52 5.06 2.89 -0.59
N SER A 53 4.87 4.06 -1.19
CA SER A 53 6.00 4.88 -1.65
C SER A 53 6.88 5.35 -0.49
N PRO A 54 8.11 5.81 -0.74
CA PRO A 54 8.97 6.37 0.32
C PRO A 54 8.31 7.52 1.12
N GLU A 55 7.38 8.25 0.50
CA GLU A 55 6.62 9.33 1.15
C GLU A 55 5.32 8.84 1.81
N PHE A 56 5.12 7.53 1.96
CA PHE A 56 3.86 6.98 2.44
C PHE A 56 3.38 7.62 3.75
N ARG A 57 4.29 7.90 4.70
CA ARG A 57 3.94 8.60 5.93
C ARG A 57 3.27 9.96 5.64
N LEU A 58 3.85 10.75 4.76
CA LEU A 58 3.30 12.08 4.39
C LEU A 58 1.97 11.95 3.65
N GLN A 59 1.87 10.98 2.74
CA GLN A 59 0.62 10.64 2.05
C GLN A 59 -0.47 10.26 3.05
N ALA A 60 -0.17 9.35 3.98
CA ALA A 60 -1.13 8.88 4.97
C ALA A 60 -1.66 10.02 5.89
N ILE A 61 -0.78 10.93 6.29
CA ILE A 61 -1.16 12.12 7.08
C ILE A 61 -2.03 13.08 6.24
N LYS A 62 -1.58 13.43 5.03
CA LYS A 62 -2.27 14.37 4.13
C LYS A 62 -3.69 13.90 3.81
N TYR A 63 -3.85 12.63 3.49
CA TYR A 63 -5.12 12.04 3.08
C TYR A 63 -5.89 11.36 4.24
N LYS A 64 -5.41 11.51 5.48
CA LYS A 64 -6.06 11.02 6.72
C LYS A 64 -6.35 9.52 6.68
N ILE A 65 -5.41 8.71 6.16
CA ILE A 65 -5.55 7.26 6.13
C ILE A 65 -5.41 6.73 7.55
N LYS A 66 -6.45 6.06 8.07
CA LYS A 66 -6.48 5.63 9.47
C LYS A 66 -6.24 4.14 9.68
N LYS A 67 -6.85 3.28 8.88
CA LYS A 67 -6.80 1.81 9.11
C LYS A 67 -7.10 1.04 7.83
N PRO A 68 -6.16 0.90 6.90
CA PRO A 68 -6.37 0.05 5.73
C PRO A 68 -6.59 -1.40 6.17
N LYS A 69 -7.50 -2.11 5.51
CA LYS A 69 -7.81 -3.52 5.78
C LYS A 69 -6.75 -4.46 5.25
N CYS A 70 -6.10 -4.05 4.17
CA CYS A 70 -4.93 -4.71 3.60
C CYS A 70 -4.15 -3.74 2.72
N VAL A 71 -2.98 -4.19 2.31
CA VAL A 71 -2.12 -3.53 1.32
C VAL A 71 -1.95 -4.47 0.14
N LEU A 72 -1.99 -3.92 -1.05
CA LEU A 72 -1.70 -4.60 -2.31
C LEU A 72 -0.40 -4.01 -2.85
N LEU A 73 0.56 -4.84 -3.21
CA LEU A 73 1.78 -4.38 -3.85
C LEU A 73 1.75 -4.74 -5.32
N THR A 74 2.07 -3.78 -6.16
CA THR A 74 2.23 -4.01 -7.60
C THR A 74 3.53 -4.74 -7.88
N HIS A 75 4.63 -4.26 -7.32
CA HIS A 75 5.97 -4.85 -7.48
C HIS A 75 6.94 -4.32 -6.41
N SER A 76 8.20 -4.72 -6.50
CA SER A 76 9.22 -4.49 -5.46
C SER A 76 10.18 -3.32 -5.74
N HIS A 77 9.91 -2.45 -6.72
CA HIS A 77 10.74 -1.25 -6.88
C HIS A 77 10.61 -0.31 -5.69
N ALA A 78 11.66 0.46 -5.44
CA ALA A 78 11.79 1.30 -4.24
C ALA A 78 10.66 2.32 -4.09
N ASP A 79 10.28 2.93 -5.20
CA ASP A 79 9.23 3.95 -5.28
C ASP A 79 7.83 3.41 -4.97
N HIS A 80 7.63 2.09 -5.02
CA HIS A 80 6.38 1.42 -4.66
C HIS A 80 6.42 0.72 -3.28
N LEU A 81 7.62 0.53 -2.70
CA LEU A 81 7.79 -0.38 -1.58
C LEU A 81 8.42 0.24 -0.33
N HIS A 82 9.29 1.26 -0.45
CA HIS A 82 10.18 1.64 0.66
C HIS A 82 9.50 2.38 1.81
N GLY A 83 8.22 2.75 1.72
CA GLY A 83 7.39 3.19 2.84
C GLY A 83 6.75 2.06 3.65
N LEU A 84 7.09 0.79 3.35
CA LEU A 84 6.49 -0.38 3.99
C LEU A 84 6.65 -0.38 5.53
N ASP A 85 7.74 0.16 6.05
CA ASP A 85 8.00 0.20 7.49
C ASP A 85 6.98 1.08 8.25
N ASP A 86 6.47 2.13 7.62
CA ASP A 86 5.45 3.00 8.20
C ASP A 86 4.10 2.30 8.42
N LEU A 87 3.89 1.13 7.79
CA LEU A 87 2.71 0.30 8.04
C LEU A 87 2.63 -0.21 9.48
N ARG A 88 3.73 -0.12 10.25
CA ARG A 88 3.76 -0.50 11.68
C ARG A 88 2.66 0.17 12.48
N ILE A 89 2.32 1.43 12.14
CA ILE A 89 1.29 2.19 12.85
C ILE A 89 -0.10 1.55 12.77
N PHE A 90 -0.39 0.82 11.70
CA PHE A 90 -1.67 0.11 11.51
C PHE A 90 -1.67 -1.31 12.07
N ALA A 91 -0.49 -1.86 12.34
CA ALA A 91 -0.29 -3.22 12.82
C ALA A 91 0.10 -3.27 14.30
N HIS A 92 0.52 -2.16 14.88
CA HIS A 92 0.67 -1.99 16.33
C HIS A 92 -0.65 -1.54 16.93
N THR A 93 -0.97 -2.09 18.10
CA THR A 93 -1.87 -1.43 19.04
C THR A 93 -1.22 -0.14 19.52
N PHE A 94 -1.29 0.90 18.75
CA PHE A 94 -1.35 2.22 19.32
C PHE A 94 -2.78 2.36 19.87
N THR A 95 -3.06 1.68 20.97
CA THR A 95 -4.17 2.09 21.82
C THR A 95 -3.77 3.46 22.35
N PRO A 96 -4.50 4.52 22.00
CA PRO A 96 -4.47 5.71 22.83
C PRO A 96 -4.75 5.23 24.26
N CYS A 97 -4.08 5.78 25.25
CA CYS A 97 -3.97 5.41 26.65
C CYS A 97 -5.29 5.12 27.46
N SER A 98 -6.36 4.70 26.81
CA SER A 98 -7.70 4.62 27.42
C SER A 98 -8.48 3.30 27.19
N SER A 99 -7.91 2.25 26.63
CA SER A 99 -8.63 0.97 26.54
C SER A 99 -7.88 -0.16 27.23
N ASN A 100 -8.42 -0.60 28.37
CA ASN A 100 -7.95 -1.75 29.17
C ASN A 100 -8.22 -3.12 28.52
N ASN A 101 -8.47 -3.17 27.21
CA ASN A 101 -8.72 -4.43 26.52
C ASN A 101 -7.81 -4.53 25.29
N PRO A 102 -6.67 -5.26 25.37
CA PRO A 102 -5.85 -5.51 24.19
C PRO A 102 -6.63 -6.46 23.28
N GLU A 103 -7.41 -5.93 22.33
CA GLU A 103 -7.85 -6.74 21.19
C GLU A 103 -6.62 -7.46 20.63
N LYS A 104 -6.71 -8.76 20.43
CA LYS A 104 -5.62 -9.56 19.84
C LYS A 104 -5.16 -8.89 18.55
N ILE A 105 -3.95 -8.38 18.56
CA ILE A 105 -3.35 -7.67 17.42
C ILE A 105 -3.31 -8.63 16.25
N LYS A 106 -4.01 -8.28 15.17
CA LYS A 106 -3.97 -9.06 13.93
C LYS A 106 -2.95 -8.48 12.97
N PRO A 107 -2.11 -9.33 12.34
CA PRO A 107 -1.18 -8.85 11.33
C PRO A 107 -1.90 -8.13 10.19
N LEU A 108 -1.36 -6.99 9.74
CA LEU A 108 -1.82 -6.35 8.51
C LEU A 108 -1.43 -7.24 7.31
N LYS A 109 -2.43 -7.62 6.53
CA LYS A 109 -2.23 -8.47 5.35
C LYS A 109 -1.70 -7.65 4.18
N ILE A 110 -0.68 -8.18 3.51
CA ILE A 110 -0.10 -7.60 2.30
C ILE A 110 -0.17 -8.66 1.21
N PHE A 111 -0.83 -8.33 0.10
CA PHE A 111 -0.97 -9.22 -1.05
C PHE A 111 -0.05 -8.76 -2.18
N ALA A 112 0.65 -9.68 -2.79
CA ALA A 112 1.56 -9.44 -3.92
C ALA A 112 1.82 -10.74 -4.67
N ASN A 113 2.37 -10.67 -5.89
CA ASN A 113 2.85 -11.88 -6.56
C ASN A 113 4.03 -12.52 -5.82
N LYS A 114 4.29 -13.81 -6.07
CA LYS A 114 5.32 -14.60 -5.37
C LYS A 114 6.72 -13.98 -5.44
N ASN A 115 7.08 -13.37 -6.56
CA ASN A 115 8.40 -12.74 -6.72
C ASN A 115 8.50 -11.51 -5.80
N THR A 116 7.49 -10.63 -5.83
CA THR A 116 7.41 -9.48 -4.94
C THR A 116 7.42 -9.90 -3.46
N VAL A 117 6.69 -10.96 -3.10
CA VAL A 117 6.72 -11.52 -1.72
C VAL A 117 8.13 -11.95 -1.32
N LYS A 118 8.87 -12.61 -2.21
CA LYS A 118 10.28 -13.02 -1.97
C LYS A 118 11.18 -11.81 -1.75
N ASP A 119 11.07 -10.80 -2.60
CA ASP A 119 11.87 -9.58 -2.53
C ASP A 119 11.60 -8.79 -1.24
N VAL A 120 10.33 -8.63 -0.86
CA VAL A 120 9.94 -7.96 0.39
C VAL A 120 10.54 -8.70 1.60
N LYS A 121 10.43 -10.03 1.66
CA LYS A 121 11.02 -10.83 2.74
C LYS A 121 12.54 -10.66 2.83
N SER A 122 13.22 -10.53 1.71
CA SER A 122 14.66 -10.31 1.65
C SER A 122 15.04 -8.91 2.15
N ARG A 123 14.45 -7.87 1.55
CA ARG A 123 14.79 -6.46 1.83
C ARG A 123 14.38 -6.02 3.23
N PHE A 124 13.24 -6.48 3.73
CA PHE A 124 12.71 -6.18 5.06
C PHE A 124 12.82 -7.38 6.00
N SER A 125 13.93 -8.11 5.92
CA SER A 125 14.12 -9.36 6.68
C SER A 125 13.92 -9.19 8.18
N TYR A 126 14.23 -8.03 8.77
CA TYR A 126 14.04 -7.72 10.18
C TYR A 126 12.57 -7.76 10.61
N VAL A 127 11.62 -7.49 9.70
CA VAL A 127 10.17 -7.57 9.96
C VAL A 127 9.75 -9.02 10.21
N PHE A 128 10.33 -9.98 9.46
CA PHE A 128 9.87 -11.36 9.40
C PHE A 128 10.72 -12.33 10.23
N LYS A 129 11.95 -11.96 10.59
CA LYS A 129 12.83 -12.78 11.43
C LYS A 129 12.60 -12.49 12.91
N LYS A 130 12.92 -13.46 13.80
CA LYS A 130 13.07 -13.19 15.23
C LYS A 130 14.18 -12.16 15.42
N THR A 131 13.88 -11.04 16.05
CA THR A 131 14.81 -9.98 16.39
C THR A 131 14.93 -9.89 17.90
N GLN A 132 15.94 -9.14 18.40
CA GLN A 132 16.14 -8.89 19.83
C GLN A 132 14.89 -8.26 20.46
N LEU A 133 14.67 -8.52 21.75
CA LEU A 133 13.66 -7.84 22.54
C LEU A 133 13.96 -6.34 22.62
N GLY A 134 12.95 -5.48 22.39
CA GLY A 134 13.05 -4.04 22.61
C GLY A 134 12.85 -3.13 21.41
N GLY A 135 12.61 -3.62 20.21
CA GLY A 135 12.26 -2.81 19.03
C GLY A 135 10.88 -3.17 18.50
N GLY A 136 9.96 -2.22 18.43
CA GLY A 136 8.67 -2.44 17.77
C GLY A 136 8.86 -2.62 16.27
N LYS A 137 8.59 -3.82 15.74
CA LYS A 137 8.59 -4.07 14.29
C LYS A 137 7.17 -4.15 13.75
N PRO A 138 6.95 -3.84 12.46
CA PRO A 138 5.63 -4.01 11.86
C PRO A 138 5.14 -5.46 11.97
N LEU A 139 3.88 -5.65 12.37
CA LEU A 139 3.27 -6.97 12.37
C LEU A 139 2.55 -7.17 11.03
N LEU A 140 3.27 -7.72 10.06
CA LEU A 140 2.82 -7.87 8.67
C LEU A 140 2.73 -9.34 8.28
N LYS A 141 1.73 -9.67 7.45
CA LYS A 141 1.57 -11.01 6.85
C LYS A 141 1.56 -10.90 5.34
N LEU A 142 2.61 -11.36 4.69
CA LEU A 142 2.70 -11.45 3.23
C LEU A 142 1.94 -12.67 2.72
N ILE A 143 1.10 -12.45 1.71
CA ILE A 143 0.23 -13.46 1.10
C ILE A 143 0.41 -13.39 -0.42
N PRO A 144 0.83 -14.49 -1.07
CA PRO A 144 0.84 -14.58 -2.53
C PRO A 144 -0.57 -14.41 -3.10
N CYS A 145 -0.69 -13.67 -4.22
CA CYS A 145 -2.00 -13.33 -4.80
C CYS A 145 -2.41 -14.23 -5.96
N GLU A 146 -1.61 -15.23 -6.33
CA GLU A 146 -1.87 -16.09 -7.49
C GLU A 146 -3.10 -16.99 -7.37
N GLU A 147 -3.63 -17.17 -6.16
CA GLU A 147 -4.87 -17.94 -5.93
C GLU A 147 -6.14 -17.14 -6.26
N PHE A 148 -6.02 -15.81 -6.38
CA PHE A 148 -7.16 -14.96 -6.67
C PHE A 148 -7.35 -14.77 -8.18
N SER A 149 -8.61 -14.68 -8.60
CA SER A 149 -9.02 -14.55 -10.01
C SER A 149 -10.44 -13.98 -10.07
N GLU A 150 -10.99 -13.77 -11.27
CA GLU A 150 -12.39 -13.39 -11.42
C GLU A 150 -13.37 -14.40 -10.80
N LYS A 151 -13.04 -15.70 -10.89
CA LYS A 151 -13.87 -16.76 -10.28
C LYS A 151 -13.70 -16.85 -8.76
N ASN A 152 -12.57 -16.40 -8.24
CA ASN A 152 -12.24 -16.42 -6.81
C ASN A 152 -11.57 -15.11 -6.40
N PRO A 153 -12.29 -13.96 -6.35
CA PRO A 153 -11.70 -12.68 -6.00
C PRO A 153 -11.34 -12.57 -4.52
N LEU A 154 -10.31 -11.79 -4.21
CA LEU A 154 -10.04 -11.36 -2.85
C LEU A 154 -11.17 -10.42 -2.38
N LYS A 155 -11.85 -10.77 -1.28
CA LYS A 155 -12.98 -9.99 -0.77
C LYS A 155 -12.59 -9.15 0.44
N ILE A 156 -12.79 -7.84 0.35
CA ILE A 156 -12.57 -6.87 1.44
C ILE A 156 -13.83 -5.98 1.55
N GLY A 157 -14.68 -6.25 2.53
CA GLY A 157 -15.99 -5.62 2.58
C GLY A 157 -16.77 -5.87 1.29
N ASN A 158 -17.27 -4.80 0.67
CA ASN A 158 -17.98 -4.88 -0.60
C ASN A 158 -17.06 -4.94 -1.83
N LEU A 159 -15.75 -4.80 -1.66
CA LEU A 159 -14.79 -4.92 -2.77
C LEU A 159 -14.49 -6.38 -3.11
N GLU A 160 -14.55 -6.68 -4.39
CA GLU A 160 -13.92 -7.83 -5.01
C GLU A 160 -12.67 -7.35 -5.76
N ILE A 161 -11.53 -7.92 -5.41
CA ILE A 161 -10.22 -7.49 -5.88
C ILE A 161 -9.57 -8.63 -6.64
N ILE A 162 -9.12 -8.35 -7.85
CA ILE A 162 -8.58 -9.34 -8.78
C ILE A 162 -7.19 -8.89 -9.22
N PRO A 163 -6.14 -9.71 -9.01
CA PRO A 163 -4.82 -9.41 -9.53
C PRO A 163 -4.79 -9.59 -11.05
N ILE A 164 -4.19 -8.64 -11.74
CA ILE A 164 -3.96 -8.68 -13.19
C ILE A 164 -2.47 -8.91 -13.41
N PRO A 165 -2.04 -10.09 -13.88
CA PRO A 165 -0.64 -10.33 -14.20
C PRO A 165 -0.18 -9.42 -15.35
N MET A 166 0.90 -8.70 -15.12
CA MET A 166 1.47 -7.76 -16.09
C MET A 166 3.00 -7.86 -16.10
N TYR A 167 3.64 -7.16 -17.02
CA TYR A 167 5.09 -7.04 -17.12
C TYR A 167 5.52 -5.58 -17.15
N HIS A 168 6.55 -5.26 -16.38
CA HIS A 168 7.31 -4.02 -16.42
C HIS A 168 8.73 -4.37 -16.90
N GLY A 169 8.97 -4.23 -18.19
CA GLY A 169 10.13 -4.84 -18.83
C GLY A 169 10.08 -6.37 -18.68
N LYS A 170 11.10 -6.95 -18.04
CA LYS A 170 11.16 -8.41 -17.73
C LYS A 170 10.60 -8.73 -16.33
N LEU A 171 10.28 -7.75 -15.52
CA LEU A 171 9.76 -7.94 -14.18
C LEU A 171 8.26 -8.27 -14.23
N LYS A 172 7.86 -9.39 -13.60
CA LYS A 172 6.45 -9.70 -13.39
C LYS A 172 5.90 -8.78 -12.30
N VAL A 173 4.85 -8.03 -12.62
CA VAL A 173 4.14 -7.12 -11.71
C VAL A 173 2.67 -7.49 -11.63
N SER A 174 1.96 -6.93 -10.68
CA SER A 174 0.52 -7.11 -10.52
C SER A 174 -0.20 -5.77 -10.69
N GLY A 175 -1.07 -5.67 -11.70
CA GLY A 175 -2.16 -4.72 -11.69
C GLY A 175 -3.26 -5.21 -10.72
N TRP A 176 -4.18 -4.32 -10.36
CA TRP A 176 -5.26 -4.65 -9.45
C TRP A 176 -6.58 -4.10 -9.97
N MET A 177 -7.53 -4.98 -10.23
CA MET A 177 -8.90 -4.60 -10.57
C MET A 177 -9.78 -4.65 -9.33
N PHE A 178 -10.57 -3.63 -9.11
CA PHE A 178 -11.53 -3.48 -8.02
C PHE A 178 -12.94 -3.46 -8.60
N LYS A 179 -13.83 -4.26 -8.05
CA LYS A 179 -15.27 -4.24 -8.33
C LYS A 179 -16.01 -4.01 -7.02
N ASP A 180 -16.85 -3.01 -6.94
CA ASP A 180 -17.69 -2.78 -5.75
C ASP A 180 -19.09 -3.33 -6.02
N LYS A 181 -19.51 -4.31 -5.23
CA LYS A 181 -20.78 -5.02 -5.43
C LYS A 181 -22.02 -4.14 -5.31
N ASN A 182 -21.98 -3.15 -4.43
CA ASN A 182 -23.15 -2.29 -4.19
C ASN A 182 -23.31 -1.24 -5.27
N THR A 183 -22.19 -0.61 -5.67
CA THR A 183 -22.24 0.47 -6.68
C THR A 183 -22.13 -0.05 -8.11
N LYS A 184 -21.77 -1.34 -8.29
CA LYS A 184 -21.47 -1.98 -9.58
C LYS A 184 -20.35 -1.29 -10.39
N ASN A 185 -19.59 -0.40 -9.74
CA ASN A 185 -18.47 0.28 -10.37
C ASN A 185 -17.22 -0.61 -10.34
N SER A 186 -16.40 -0.48 -11.37
CA SER A 186 -15.09 -1.13 -11.45
C SER A 186 -13.99 -0.10 -11.73
N PHE A 187 -12.75 -0.42 -11.31
CA PHE A 187 -11.54 0.36 -11.53
C PHE A 187 -10.35 -0.61 -11.65
N ALA A 188 -9.42 -0.34 -12.59
CA ALA A 188 -8.19 -1.09 -12.76
C ALA A 188 -6.99 -0.16 -13.01
#